data_499da972772020f20cf06fc891d853ec
#
_entry.id   499da972772020f20cf06fc891d853ec
#
_cell.length_a   1.000
_cell.length_b   1.000
_cell.length_c   1.000
_cell.angle_alpha   90.00
_cell.angle_beta   90.00
_cell.angle_gamma   90.00
#
_symmetry.space_group_name_H-M   'P 1'
#
loop_
_entity.id
_entity.type
_entity.pdbx_description
1 polymer ?
#
loop_
_entity_poly.entity_id
_entity_poly.type
_entity_poly.pdbx_seq_one_letter_code
_entity_poly.pdbx_strand_id
1 'polypeptide(L)'
;REPVAAMGDCFEYLEENPKLARHLFASAKKEDIYRYVCSAVEIVLNHSIDVLAGEQAISPEDKKVIVNTCKYVVQGMLEEWVAKGMKYSLKQEAVSLDRLFGTVIQQAIENSRK
;
A
#
# COMPACT_ATOMS: atom_id res chain seq x y z
N ARG A 1 -7.86 -13.31 3.89
CA ARG A 1 -7.54 -11.98 4.43
C ARG A 1 -7.37 -10.99 3.28
N GLU A 2 -7.95 -9.83 3.44
CA GLU A 2 -7.86 -8.79 2.43
C GLU A 2 -6.42 -8.37 2.17
N PRO A 3 -6.07 -8.12 0.89
CA PRO A 3 -4.69 -7.79 0.49
C PRO A 3 -4.06 -6.64 1.25
N VAL A 4 -4.83 -5.62 1.52
CA VAL A 4 -4.32 -4.39 2.14
C VAL A 4 -4.50 -4.39 3.66
N ALA A 5 -5.15 -5.43 4.22
CA ALA A 5 -5.32 -5.57 5.68
C ALA A 5 -3.97 -5.63 6.39
N ALA A 6 -2.98 -6.30 5.80
CA ALA A 6 -1.64 -6.38 6.36
C ALA A 6 -0.95 -5.01 6.40
N MET A 7 -1.20 -4.17 5.42
CA MET A 7 -0.69 -2.80 5.42
C MET A 7 -1.41 -1.95 6.46
N GLY A 8 -2.72 -2.18 6.65
CA GLY A 8 -3.48 -1.52 7.71
C GLY A 8 -2.92 -1.81 9.08
N ASP A 9 -2.51 -3.06 9.33
CA ASP A 9 -1.89 -3.45 10.59
C ASP A 9 -0.55 -2.73 10.79
N CYS A 10 0.23 -2.59 9.75
CA CYS A 10 1.49 -1.83 9.78
C CYS A 10 1.27 -0.37 10.12
N PHE A 11 0.27 0.24 9.50
CA PHE A 11 -0.07 1.64 9.73
C PHE A 11 -0.59 1.85 11.16
N GLU A 12 -1.40 0.91 11.65
CA GLU A 12 -1.86 0.94 13.04
C GLU A 12 -0.70 0.88 14.02
N TYR A 13 0.28 0.02 13.75
CA TYR A 13 1.48 -0.07 14.58
C TYR A 13 2.24 1.25 14.62
N LEU A 14 2.40 1.92 13.48
CA LEU A 14 3.06 3.21 13.42
C LEU A 14 2.30 4.28 14.22
N GLU A 15 0.97 4.28 14.12
CA GLU A 15 0.14 5.22 14.89
C GLU A 15 0.25 5.01 16.39
N GLU A 16 0.34 3.76 16.83
CA GLU A 16 0.47 3.40 18.24
C GLU A 16 1.86 3.67 18.80
N ASN A 17 2.84 3.89 17.92
CA ASN A 17 4.22 4.12 18.29
C ASN A 17 4.77 5.41 17.66
N PRO A 18 4.20 6.58 18.01
CA PRO A 18 4.56 7.84 17.33
C PRO A 18 6.01 8.25 17.51
N LYS A 19 6.63 7.93 18.64
CA LYS A 19 8.06 8.23 18.86
C LYS A 19 8.94 7.44 17.92
N LEU A 20 8.61 6.17 17.71
CA LEU A 20 9.31 5.31 16.76
C LEU A 20 9.14 5.84 15.34
N ALA A 21 7.92 6.18 14.95
CA ALA A 21 7.63 6.72 13.63
C ALA A 21 8.43 8.00 13.38
N ARG A 22 8.45 8.94 14.33
CA ARG A 22 9.22 10.17 14.19
C ARG A 22 10.72 9.88 14.03
N HIS A 23 11.24 8.96 14.84
CA HIS A 23 12.64 8.60 14.78
C HIS A 23 13.02 8.01 13.41
N LEU A 24 12.20 7.08 12.91
CA LEU A 24 12.44 6.43 11.62
C LEU A 24 12.42 7.42 10.47
N PHE A 25 11.39 8.26 10.41
CA PHE A 25 11.19 9.16 9.27
C PHE A 25 11.98 10.47 9.36
N ALA A 26 12.52 10.81 10.52
CA ALA A 26 13.41 11.95 10.68
C ALA A 26 14.89 11.60 10.50
N SER A 27 15.22 10.32 10.43
CA SER A 27 16.60 9.86 10.32
C SER A 27 17.17 10.08 8.92
N ALA A 28 18.49 10.05 8.81
CA ALA A 28 19.17 10.09 7.51
C ALA A 28 18.85 8.86 6.65
N LYS A 29 18.24 7.85 7.25
CA LYS A 29 17.90 6.59 6.57
C LYS A 29 16.45 6.55 6.09
N LYS A 30 15.73 7.67 6.11
CA LYS A 30 14.31 7.69 5.72
C LYS A 30 14.09 7.15 4.30
N GLU A 31 15.03 7.40 3.38
CA GLU A 31 14.92 6.91 2.00
C GLU A 31 14.96 5.38 1.96
N ASP A 32 15.80 4.77 2.80
CA ASP A 32 15.86 3.31 2.90
C ASP A 32 14.56 2.75 3.47
N ILE A 33 13.96 3.46 4.42
CA ILE A 33 12.68 3.05 5.01
C ILE A 33 11.56 3.10 3.98
N TYR A 34 11.47 4.17 3.19
CA TYR A 34 10.49 4.29 2.12
C TYR A 34 10.70 3.19 1.08
N ARG A 35 11.95 2.91 0.73
CA ARG A 35 12.27 1.84 -0.21
C ARG A 35 11.84 0.47 0.32
N TYR A 36 12.08 0.22 1.59
CA TYR A 36 11.65 -1.01 2.25
C TYR A 36 10.13 -1.13 2.22
N VAL A 37 9.41 -0.07 2.57
CA VAL A 37 7.94 -0.05 2.54
C VAL A 37 7.43 -0.32 1.13
N CYS A 38 8.00 0.33 0.12
CA CYS A 38 7.63 0.11 -1.27
C CYS A 38 7.84 -1.34 -1.70
N SER A 39 8.96 -1.95 -1.28
CA SER A 39 9.23 -3.37 -1.58
C SER A 39 8.20 -4.29 -0.92
N ALA A 40 7.85 -4.01 0.32
CA ALA A 40 6.83 -4.78 1.04
C ALA A 40 5.46 -4.67 0.36
N VAL A 41 5.07 -3.47 -0.05
CA VAL A 41 3.83 -3.22 -0.79
C VAL A 41 3.82 -4.03 -2.08
N GLU A 42 4.93 -4.01 -2.81
CA GLU A 42 5.06 -4.74 -4.07
C GLU A 42 4.84 -6.25 -3.87
N ILE A 43 5.47 -6.84 -2.87
CA ILE A 43 5.33 -8.27 -2.57
C ILE A 43 3.88 -8.61 -2.20
N VAL A 44 3.28 -7.83 -1.29
CA VAL A 44 1.92 -8.07 -0.82
C VAL A 44 0.92 -7.93 -1.96
N LEU A 45 1.03 -6.88 -2.77
CA LEU A 45 0.10 -6.63 -3.86
C LEU A 45 0.22 -7.65 -4.99
N ASN A 46 1.43 -8.04 -5.37
CA ASN A 46 1.59 -9.07 -6.39
C ASN A 46 0.91 -10.37 -5.97
N HIS A 47 1.13 -10.79 -4.73
CA HIS A 47 0.48 -11.98 -4.21
C HIS A 47 -1.05 -11.82 -4.17
N SER A 48 -1.52 -10.68 -3.73
CA SER A 48 -2.95 -10.41 -3.58
C SER A 48 -3.67 -10.36 -4.93
N ILE A 49 -3.05 -9.78 -5.92
CA ILE A 49 -3.61 -9.74 -7.28
C ILE A 49 -3.71 -11.16 -7.84
N ASP A 50 -2.69 -11.97 -7.62
CA ASP A 50 -2.69 -13.35 -8.10
C ASP A 50 -3.81 -14.16 -7.43
N VAL A 51 -4.02 -13.96 -6.13
CA VAL A 51 -5.10 -14.63 -5.39
C VAL A 51 -6.48 -14.19 -5.90
N LEU A 52 -6.68 -12.88 -6.09
CA LEU A 52 -7.96 -12.34 -6.56
C LEU A 52 -8.26 -12.73 -8.01
N ALA A 53 -7.26 -12.78 -8.86
CA ALA A 53 -7.42 -13.19 -10.24
C ALA A 53 -7.76 -14.69 -10.34
N GLY A 54 -7.24 -15.49 -9.42
CA GLY A 54 -7.43 -16.93 -9.43
C GLY A 54 -6.90 -17.54 -10.73
N GLU A 55 -7.75 -18.26 -11.46
CA GLU A 55 -7.40 -18.84 -12.74
C GLU A 55 -7.50 -17.85 -13.90
N GLN A 56 -8.02 -16.65 -13.62
CA GLN A 56 -8.18 -15.62 -14.65
C GLN A 56 -6.88 -14.83 -14.74
N ALA A 57 -6.35 -14.73 -15.95
CA ALA A 57 -5.15 -13.96 -16.17
C ALA A 57 -5.44 -12.47 -16.12
N ILE A 58 -4.61 -11.73 -15.39
CA ILE A 58 -4.58 -10.28 -15.48
C ILE A 58 -3.40 -9.91 -16.39
N SER A 59 -3.59 -8.87 -17.21
CA SER A 59 -2.52 -8.37 -18.05
C SER A 59 -1.29 -8.01 -17.20
N PRO A 60 -0.08 -8.49 -17.56
CA PRO A 60 1.15 -8.09 -16.84
C PRO A 60 1.35 -6.58 -16.80
N GLU A 61 0.93 -5.89 -17.86
CA GLU A 61 1.03 -4.43 -17.92
C GLU A 61 0.13 -3.76 -16.89
N ASP A 62 -1.13 -4.20 -16.80
CA ASP A 62 -2.08 -3.69 -15.82
C ASP A 62 -1.63 -3.97 -14.39
N LYS A 63 -1.15 -5.19 -14.15
CA LYS A 63 -0.61 -5.58 -12.85
C LYS A 63 0.52 -4.66 -12.43
N LYS A 64 1.45 -4.39 -13.32
CA LYS A 64 2.59 -3.52 -13.06
C LYS A 64 2.14 -2.09 -12.72
N VAL A 65 1.19 -1.55 -13.47
CA VAL A 65 0.67 -0.20 -13.23
C VAL A 65 -0.01 -0.12 -11.86
N ILE A 66 -0.84 -1.10 -11.52
CA ILE A 66 -1.54 -1.14 -10.24
C ILE A 66 -0.53 -1.18 -9.08
N VAL A 67 0.46 -2.08 -9.15
CA VAL A 67 1.46 -2.24 -8.11
C VAL A 67 2.28 -0.96 -7.93
N ASN A 68 2.77 -0.39 -9.04
CA ASN A 68 3.57 0.83 -8.98
C ASN A 68 2.76 2.01 -8.45
N THR A 69 1.53 2.16 -8.88
CA THR A 69 0.65 3.24 -8.41
C THR A 69 0.43 3.13 -6.90
N CYS A 70 0.16 1.92 -6.42
CA CYS A 70 -0.06 1.70 -4.99
C CYS A 70 1.20 2.00 -4.17
N LYS A 71 2.39 1.64 -4.68
CA LYS A 71 3.65 1.97 -4.01
C LYS A 71 3.79 3.49 -3.80
N TYR A 72 3.54 4.25 -4.85
CA TYR A 72 3.66 5.71 -4.79
C TYR A 72 2.60 6.34 -3.88
N VAL A 73 1.38 5.80 -3.91
CA VAL A 73 0.31 6.27 -3.03
C VAL A 73 0.66 6.03 -1.57
N VAL A 74 1.14 4.84 -1.22
CA VAL A 74 1.53 4.50 0.15
C VAL A 74 2.68 5.38 0.62
N GLN A 75 3.69 5.58 -0.23
CA GLN A 75 4.81 6.45 0.12
C GLN A 75 4.34 7.88 0.37
N GLY A 76 3.51 8.42 -0.51
CA GLY A 76 2.96 9.77 -0.36
C GLY A 76 2.10 9.92 0.88
N MET A 77 1.29 8.91 1.20
CA MET A 77 0.48 8.90 2.42
C MET A 77 1.34 8.98 3.67
N LEU A 78 2.42 8.21 3.72
CA LEU A 78 3.33 8.21 4.85
C LEU A 78 4.05 9.55 4.99
N GLU A 79 4.56 10.09 3.88
CA GLU A 79 5.25 11.38 3.89
C GLU A 79 4.35 12.50 4.38
N GLU A 80 3.12 12.55 3.88
CA GLU A 80 2.15 13.57 4.29
C GLU A 80 1.76 13.42 5.75
N TRP A 81 1.53 12.19 6.20
CA TRP A 81 1.18 11.92 7.60
C TRP A 81 2.27 12.43 8.55
N VAL A 82 3.53 12.13 8.25
CA VAL A 82 4.67 12.61 9.05
C VAL A 82 4.77 14.12 8.99
N ALA A 83 4.65 14.71 7.80
CA ALA A 83 4.74 16.16 7.61
C ALA A 83 3.65 16.92 8.37
N LYS A 84 2.46 16.33 8.51
CA LYS A 84 1.35 16.93 9.26
C LYS A 84 1.37 16.62 10.75
N GLY A 85 2.45 16.05 11.25
CA GLY A 85 2.64 15.77 12.66
C GLY A 85 1.93 14.54 13.19
N MET A 86 1.55 13.63 12.29
CA MET A 86 0.92 12.36 12.67
C MET A 86 -0.37 12.54 13.48
N LYS A 87 -1.17 13.55 13.11
CA LYS A 87 -2.35 13.97 13.88
C LYS A 87 -3.67 13.39 13.42
N TYR A 88 -3.68 12.57 12.37
CA TYR A 88 -4.89 11.92 11.87
C TYR A 88 -4.64 10.43 11.71
N SER A 89 -5.71 9.67 11.46
CA SER A 89 -5.60 8.22 11.38
C SER A 89 -5.10 7.74 10.02
N LEU A 90 -3.88 7.26 10.00
CA LEU A 90 -3.30 6.62 8.83
C LEU A 90 -4.03 5.32 8.49
N LYS A 91 -4.49 4.60 9.53
CA LYS A 91 -5.25 3.36 9.35
C LYS A 91 -6.58 3.62 8.63
N GLN A 92 -7.27 4.71 8.94
CA GLN A 92 -8.53 5.06 8.27
C GLN A 92 -8.30 5.32 6.78
N GLU A 93 -7.21 5.98 6.43
CA GLU A 93 -6.84 6.16 5.02
C GLU A 93 -6.52 4.84 4.33
N ALA A 94 -5.87 3.92 5.05
CA ALA A 94 -5.56 2.59 4.51
C ALA A 94 -6.84 1.80 4.22
N VAL A 95 -7.86 1.92 5.05
CA VAL A 95 -9.16 1.26 4.82
C VAL A 95 -9.80 1.79 3.55
N SER A 96 -9.77 3.11 3.35
CA SER A 96 -10.31 3.74 2.14
C SER A 96 -9.53 3.31 0.90
N LEU A 97 -8.21 3.24 1.01
CA LEU A 97 -7.32 2.80 -0.07
C LEU A 97 -7.63 1.35 -0.48
N ASP A 98 -7.80 0.46 0.50
CA ASP A 98 -8.14 -0.93 0.26
C ASP A 98 -9.43 -1.07 -0.55
N ARG A 99 -10.46 -0.33 -0.17
CA ARG A 99 -11.74 -0.35 -0.88
C ARG A 99 -11.60 0.10 -2.33
N LEU A 100 -10.86 1.20 -2.56
CA LEU A 100 -10.67 1.75 -3.90
C LEU A 100 -9.82 0.85 -4.78
N PHE A 101 -8.70 0.34 -4.25
CA PHE A 101 -7.83 -0.54 -5.03
C PHE A 101 -8.45 -1.89 -5.33
N GLY A 102 -9.29 -2.40 -4.43
CA GLY A 102 -10.06 -3.61 -4.70
C GLY A 102 -10.91 -3.48 -5.95
N THR A 103 -11.57 -2.34 -6.12
CA THR A 103 -12.37 -2.05 -7.31
C THR A 103 -11.49 -1.96 -8.56
N VAL A 104 -10.36 -1.28 -8.48
CA VAL A 104 -9.42 -1.15 -9.60
C VAL A 104 -8.91 -2.52 -10.05
N ILE A 105 -8.55 -3.38 -9.09
CA ILE A 105 -8.04 -4.72 -9.39
C ILE A 105 -9.12 -5.54 -10.09
N GLN A 106 -10.35 -5.51 -9.61
CA GLN A 106 -11.45 -6.23 -10.23
C GLN A 106 -11.70 -5.75 -11.67
N GLN A 107 -11.65 -4.45 -11.89
CA GLN A 107 -11.82 -3.88 -13.23
C GLN A 107 -10.69 -4.34 -14.16
N ALA A 108 -9.45 -4.38 -13.69
CA ALA A 108 -8.32 -4.84 -14.47
C ALA A 108 -8.47 -6.32 -14.86
N ILE A 109 -8.96 -7.16 -13.94
CA ILE A 109 -9.22 -8.57 -14.22
C ILE A 109 -10.27 -8.71 -15.32
N GLU A 110 -11.36 -7.96 -15.23
CA GLU A 110 -12.42 -7.97 -16.25
C GLU A 110 -11.90 -7.51 -17.61
N ASN A 111 -11.09 -6.45 -17.63
CA ASN A 111 -10.51 -5.94 -18.87
C ASN A 111 -9.57 -6.97 -19.53
N SER A 112 -8.90 -7.78 -18.74
CA SER A 112 -7.98 -8.80 -19.26
C SER A 112 -8.69 -9.99 -19.88
N ARG A 113 -9.99 -10.13 -19.63
CA ARG A 113 -10.81 -11.20 -20.24
C ARG A 113 -11.18 -10.90 -21.69
N LYS A 114 -11.03 -9.67 -22.10
CA LYS A 114 -11.34 -9.24 -23.48
C LYS A 114 -10.13 -9.50 -24.39
#